data_7273cd94cd7cfa856c37cc3b95b12840
#
_entry.id   7273cd94cd7cfa856c37cc3b95b12840
#
_cell.length_a   1.000
_cell.length_b   1.000
_cell.length_c   1.000
_cell.angle_alpha   90.00
_cell.angle_beta   90.00
_cell.angle_gamma   90.00
#
_symmetry.space_group_name_H-M   'P 1'
#
loop_
_entity.id
_entity.type
_entity.pdbx_description
1 polymer ?
#
loop_
_entity_poly.entity_id
_entity_poly.type
_entity_poly.pdbx_seq_one_letter_code
_entity_poly.pdbx_strand_id
1 'polypeptide(L)'
;MKKFYALLLMVFAVAMGVSAQTYYNGKLDVEMVGEKIADGMDARVSLSESADGTYVFKLPDFRITINETELPCGDIVVEGVTRKDGKLSGSVNDLSLAMGQIHAKVDLVGTETAEGAMDLAITVGWYTDYPDDLSATMPINVTFKGQKYDSVVTEYPGKLD
;
A
#
# COMPACT_ATOMS: atom_id res chain seq x y z
N MET A 1 25.82 -32.01 10.41
CA MET A 1 26.23 -31.27 9.22
C MET A 1 25.12 -31.15 8.25
N LYS A 2 24.52 -32.23 7.85
CA LYS A 2 23.47 -32.16 6.89
C LYS A 2 22.29 -31.35 7.36
N LYS A 3 21.95 -31.50 8.62
CA LYS A 3 20.86 -30.70 9.19
C LYS A 3 21.18 -29.24 9.10
N PHE A 4 22.43 -28.92 9.27
CA PHE A 4 22.88 -27.56 9.22
C PHE A 4 22.63 -26.97 7.83
N TYR A 5 22.92 -27.72 6.79
CA TYR A 5 22.74 -27.25 5.45
C TYR A 5 21.27 -27.12 5.11
N ALA A 6 20.49 -28.08 5.55
CA ALA A 6 19.06 -28.02 5.30
C ALA A 6 18.44 -26.79 5.96
N LEU A 7 18.90 -26.52 7.16
CA LEU A 7 18.42 -25.36 7.88
C LEU A 7 18.79 -24.08 7.15
N LEU A 8 20.00 -24.04 6.64
CA LEU A 8 20.45 -22.88 5.91
C LEU A 8 19.62 -22.65 4.67
N LEU A 9 19.26 -23.71 3.99
CA LEU A 9 18.40 -23.61 2.83
C LEU A 9 17.04 -23.07 3.17
N MET A 10 16.50 -23.51 4.27
CA MET A 10 15.20 -23.01 4.70
C MET A 10 15.25 -21.53 4.99
N VAL A 11 16.28 -21.11 5.66
CA VAL A 11 16.45 -19.70 5.97
C VAL A 11 16.54 -18.90 4.67
N PHE A 12 17.27 -19.41 3.73
CA PHE A 12 17.41 -18.72 2.46
C PHE A 12 16.09 -18.62 1.74
N ALA A 13 15.32 -19.70 1.73
CA ALA A 13 14.02 -19.70 1.07
C ALA A 13 13.09 -18.69 1.72
N VAL A 14 13.13 -18.63 3.03
CA VAL A 14 12.31 -17.67 3.76
C VAL A 14 12.75 -16.25 3.45
N ALA A 15 14.06 -16.07 3.33
CA ALA A 15 14.58 -14.74 3.07
C ALA A 15 14.10 -14.20 1.75
N MET A 16 13.74 -15.06 0.83
CA MET A 16 13.17 -14.58 -0.42
C MET A 16 11.90 -13.82 -0.17
N GLY A 17 11.13 -14.21 0.83
CA GLY A 17 9.99 -13.44 1.28
C GLY A 17 8.90 -13.23 0.28
N VAL A 18 9.07 -13.73 -0.92
CA VAL A 18 8.10 -13.50 -1.97
C VAL A 18 6.75 -14.07 -1.59
N SER A 19 6.79 -15.18 -0.89
CA SER A 19 5.57 -15.86 -0.49
C SER A 19 4.78 -15.07 0.55
N ALA A 20 5.38 -14.08 1.17
CA ALA A 20 4.72 -13.31 2.21
C ALA A 20 3.92 -12.13 1.67
N GLN A 21 3.94 -11.93 0.37
CA GLN A 21 3.21 -10.80 -0.22
C GLN A 21 1.75 -11.15 -0.42
N THR A 22 0.88 -10.27 0.05
CA THR A 22 -0.57 -10.45 -0.04
C THR A 22 -1.15 -9.30 -0.85
N TYR A 23 -2.05 -9.62 -1.76
CA TYR A 23 -2.71 -8.63 -2.61
C TYR A 23 -4.16 -8.48 -2.20
N TYR A 24 -4.68 -7.26 -2.36
CA TYR A 24 -6.07 -6.94 -2.08
C TYR A 24 -6.62 -6.16 -3.26
N ASN A 25 -7.74 -6.60 -3.80
CA ASN A 25 -8.42 -5.91 -4.89
C ASN A 25 -9.61 -5.18 -4.32
N GLY A 26 -9.84 -3.96 -4.77
CA GLY A 26 -10.95 -3.21 -4.25
C GLY A 26 -11.18 -1.92 -4.99
N LYS A 27 -11.80 -0.99 -4.28
CA LYS A 27 -12.18 0.31 -4.82
C LYS A 27 -11.49 1.42 -4.04
N LEU A 28 -11.11 2.44 -4.76
CA LEU A 28 -10.37 3.56 -4.25
C LEU A 28 -11.17 4.83 -4.45
N ASP A 29 -11.31 5.60 -3.38
CA ASP A 29 -11.90 6.94 -3.45
C ASP A 29 -10.81 7.94 -3.09
N VAL A 30 -10.76 9.05 -3.82
CA VAL A 30 -9.78 10.08 -3.57
C VAL A 30 -10.50 11.41 -3.44
N GLU A 31 -10.22 12.11 -2.35
CA GLU A 31 -10.81 13.40 -2.08
C GLU A 31 -9.70 14.41 -1.83
N MET A 32 -9.80 15.55 -2.45
CA MET A 32 -8.82 16.62 -2.31
C MET A 32 -9.56 17.93 -2.10
N VAL A 33 -9.22 18.62 -0.98
CA VAL A 33 -9.83 19.91 -0.62
C VAL A 33 -11.34 19.83 -0.61
N GLY A 34 -11.88 18.73 -0.08
CA GLY A 34 -13.32 18.57 0.02
C GLY A 34 -14.04 18.15 -1.24
N GLU A 35 -13.28 17.93 -2.30
CA GLU A 35 -13.84 17.50 -3.58
C GLU A 35 -13.42 16.07 -3.89
N LYS A 36 -14.39 15.26 -4.30
CA LYS A 36 -14.06 13.89 -4.66
C LYS A 36 -13.54 13.86 -6.09
N ILE A 37 -12.28 13.51 -6.24
CA ILE A 37 -11.64 13.48 -7.55
C ILE A 37 -11.53 12.08 -8.13
N ALA A 38 -11.85 11.05 -7.34
CA ALA A 38 -11.98 9.68 -7.82
C ALA A 38 -13.02 8.97 -6.96
N ASP A 39 -13.89 8.22 -7.58
CA ASP A 39 -15.00 7.59 -6.88
C ASP A 39 -15.13 6.15 -7.36
N GLY A 40 -14.76 5.20 -6.50
CA GLY A 40 -14.91 3.79 -6.81
C GLY A 40 -13.99 3.29 -7.90
N MET A 41 -12.79 3.84 -7.97
CA MET A 41 -11.81 3.43 -8.97
C MET A 41 -11.21 2.10 -8.58
N ASP A 42 -11.09 1.19 -9.53
CA ASP A 42 -10.49 -0.11 -9.26
C ASP A 42 -9.03 0.05 -8.85
N ALA A 43 -8.65 -0.66 -7.81
CA ALA A 43 -7.27 -0.57 -7.32
C ALA A 43 -6.86 -1.88 -6.68
N ARG A 44 -5.56 -2.11 -6.67
CA ARG A 44 -4.96 -3.25 -6.00
C ARG A 44 -3.85 -2.75 -5.11
N VAL A 45 -3.87 -3.18 -3.86
CA VAL A 45 -2.79 -2.86 -2.93
C VAL A 45 -2.13 -4.15 -2.48
N SER A 46 -0.93 -4.04 -1.93
CA SER A 46 -0.23 -5.21 -1.41
C SER A 46 0.39 -4.92 -0.06
N LEU A 47 0.52 -5.99 0.72
CA LEU A 47 1.28 -5.99 1.97
C LEU A 47 2.34 -7.06 1.85
N SER A 48 3.57 -6.69 2.14
CA SER A 48 4.70 -7.63 2.14
C SER A 48 5.32 -7.62 3.52
N GLU A 49 5.59 -8.79 4.05
CA GLU A 49 6.18 -8.87 5.38
C GLU A 49 7.69 -8.62 5.31
N SER A 50 8.17 -7.77 6.21
CA SER A 50 9.58 -7.45 6.31
C SER A 50 10.24 -8.34 7.36
N ALA A 51 11.57 -8.36 7.33
CA ALA A 51 12.32 -9.23 8.24
C ALA A 51 12.11 -8.89 9.71
N ASP A 52 11.74 -7.64 10.00
CA ASP A 52 11.55 -7.21 11.39
C ASP A 52 10.11 -7.40 11.88
N GLY A 53 9.26 -8.03 11.09
CA GLY A 53 7.89 -8.28 11.50
C GLY A 53 6.90 -7.18 11.14
N THR A 54 7.38 -6.09 10.57
CA THR A 54 6.48 -5.08 10.04
C THR A 54 6.16 -5.40 8.59
N TYR A 55 5.35 -4.55 7.96
CA TYR A 55 4.90 -4.79 6.60
C TYR A 55 5.19 -3.59 5.73
N VAL A 56 5.33 -3.84 4.44
CA VAL A 56 5.44 -2.78 3.44
C VAL A 56 4.12 -2.74 2.69
N PHE A 57 3.47 -1.59 2.76
CA PHE A 57 2.24 -1.35 2.01
C PHE A 57 2.61 -0.70 0.68
N LYS A 58 1.95 -1.13 -0.38
CA LYS A 58 2.18 -0.54 -1.69
C LYS A 58 0.87 -0.36 -2.44
N LEU A 59 0.63 0.87 -2.87
CA LEU A 59 -0.46 1.20 -3.80
C LEU A 59 0.21 1.64 -5.10
N PRO A 60 0.25 0.78 -6.10
CA PRO A 60 0.99 1.11 -7.32
C PRO A 60 0.18 2.00 -8.24
N ASP A 61 0.91 2.79 -9.01
CA ASP A 61 0.34 3.57 -10.10
C ASP A 61 -0.77 4.51 -9.63
N PHE A 62 -0.52 5.18 -8.52
CA PHE A 62 -1.47 6.15 -7.99
C PHE A 62 -1.52 7.38 -8.89
N ARG A 63 -2.72 7.82 -9.21
CA ARG A 63 -2.93 8.96 -10.08
C ARG A 63 -4.00 9.87 -9.50
N ILE A 64 -3.85 11.16 -9.75
CA ILE A 64 -4.86 12.13 -9.38
C ILE A 64 -5.22 12.94 -10.62
N THR A 65 -6.46 13.40 -10.66
CA THR A 65 -6.93 14.21 -11.77
C THR A 65 -7.24 15.61 -11.25
N ILE A 66 -6.57 16.59 -11.84
CA ILE A 66 -6.75 17.99 -11.47
C ILE A 66 -7.08 18.75 -12.74
N ASN A 67 -8.24 19.44 -12.75
CA ASN A 67 -8.67 20.22 -13.90
C ASN A 67 -8.65 19.40 -15.18
N GLU A 68 -9.20 18.18 -15.08
CA GLU A 68 -9.30 17.25 -16.20
C GLU A 68 -7.94 16.76 -16.72
N THR A 69 -6.87 17.06 -16.00
CA THR A 69 -5.56 16.57 -16.34
C THR A 69 -5.14 15.49 -15.34
N GLU A 70 -4.74 14.36 -15.87
CA GLU A 70 -4.30 13.25 -15.03
C GLU A 70 -2.82 13.44 -14.69
N LEU A 71 -2.52 13.39 -13.39
CA LEU A 71 -1.16 13.48 -12.90
C LEU A 71 -0.75 12.13 -12.33
N PRO A 72 0.14 11.41 -13.00
CA PRO A 72 0.63 10.15 -12.45
C PRO A 72 1.61 10.44 -11.31
N CYS A 73 1.27 9.93 -10.14
CA CYS A 73 2.10 10.15 -8.96
C CYS A 73 3.07 8.99 -8.72
N GLY A 74 2.77 7.83 -9.27
CA GLY A 74 3.62 6.66 -9.08
C GLY A 74 3.13 5.82 -7.92
N ASP A 75 4.05 5.12 -7.30
CA ASP A 75 3.69 4.17 -6.25
C ASP A 75 3.71 4.83 -4.88
N ILE A 76 2.66 4.60 -4.11
CA ILE A 76 2.65 5.00 -2.70
C ILE A 76 3.16 3.80 -1.91
N VAL A 77 4.33 3.93 -1.30
CA VAL A 77 4.97 2.87 -0.55
C VAL A 77 5.15 3.34 0.89
N VAL A 78 4.60 2.58 1.83
CA VAL A 78 4.74 2.87 3.25
C VAL A 78 5.40 1.67 3.91
N GLU A 79 6.60 1.88 4.43
CA GLU A 79 7.34 0.84 5.14
C GLU A 79 7.07 0.94 6.63
N GLY A 80 7.36 -0.14 7.34
CA GLY A 80 7.19 -0.15 8.78
C GLY A 80 5.74 -0.16 9.23
N VAL A 81 4.85 -0.68 8.41
CA VAL A 81 3.44 -0.77 8.78
C VAL A 81 3.28 -1.85 9.85
N THR A 82 2.63 -1.49 10.95
CA THR A 82 2.32 -2.46 11.99
C THR A 82 0.97 -3.10 11.70
N ARG A 83 0.86 -4.37 12.02
CA ARG A 83 -0.36 -5.14 11.82
C ARG A 83 -0.63 -5.93 13.08
N LYS A 84 -1.63 -5.52 13.83
CA LYS A 84 -1.90 -6.13 15.12
C LYS A 84 -3.39 -6.13 15.38
N ASP A 85 -3.94 -7.30 15.68
CA ASP A 85 -5.36 -7.44 16.02
C ASP A 85 -6.27 -6.87 14.93
N GLY A 86 -5.88 -7.08 13.68
CA GLY A 86 -6.66 -6.60 12.55
C GLY A 86 -6.54 -5.13 12.28
N LYS A 87 -5.58 -4.45 12.92
CA LYS A 87 -5.39 -3.01 12.72
C LYS A 87 -4.06 -2.75 12.05
N LEU A 88 -4.07 -1.84 11.09
CA LEU A 88 -2.90 -1.45 10.33
C LEU A 88 -2.58 0.00 10.58
N SER A 89 -1.30 0.32 10.70
CA SER A 89 -0.86 1.69 10.93
C SER A 89 0.56 1.88 10.44
N GLY A 90 0.80 2.97 9.73
CA GLY A 90 2.13 3.31 9.25
C GLY A 90 2.19 4.73 8.78
N SER A 91 3.42 5.24 8.60
CA SER A 91 3.59 6.60 8.13
C SER A 91 4.94 6.79 7.46
N VAL A 92 5.00 7.78 6.58
CA VAL A 92 6.22 8.21 5.91
C VAL A 92 6.25 9.72 5.99
N ASN A 93 7.36 10.30 6.40
CA ASN A 93 7.45 11.75 6.55
C ASN A 93 7.73 12.46 5.24
N ASP A 94 8.41 11.82 4.31
CA ASP A 94 8.75 12.45 3.04
C ASP A 94 8.75 11.38 1.95
N LEU A 95 7.64 11.27 1.26
CA LEU A 95 7.49 10.36 0.14
C LEU A 95 7.59 11.17 -1.14
N SER A 96 8.48 10.77 -2.02
CA SER A 96 8.66 11.44 -3.30
C SER A 96 7.73 10.83 -4.32
N LEU A 97 6.92 11.66 -4.95
CA LEU A 97 5.95 11.23 -5.95
C LEU A 97 6.16 12.03 -7.23
N ALA A 98 5.59 11.55 -8.33
CA ALA A 98 5.65 12.24 -9.62
C ALA A 98 7.10 12.55 -10.00
N MET A 99 7.97 11.56 -9.89
CA MET A 99 9.38 11.65 -10.23
C MET A 99 10.10 12.77 -9.47
N GLY A 100 9.72 12.97 -8.20
CA GLY A 100 10.37 13.95 -7.36
C GLY A 100 9.75 15.33 -7.39
N GLN A 101 8.70 15.52 -8.15
CA GLN A 101 8.05 16.81 -8.22
C GLN A 101 7.12 17.07 -7.06
N ILE A 102 6.66 16.01 -6.41
CA ILE A 102 5.78 16.11 -5.26
C ILE A 102 6.42 15.41 -4.08
N HIS A 103 6.46 16.09 -2.95
CA HIS A 103 6.89 15.50 -1.70
C HIS A 103 5.71 15.53 -0.73
N ALA A 104 5.50 14.44 -0.02
CA ALA A 104 4.32 14.31 0.81
C ALA A 104 4.60 13.52 2.06
N LYS A 105 3.86 13.86 3.10
CA LYS A 105 3.78 13.06 4.30
C LYS A 105 2.60 12.12 4.13
N VAL A 106 2.81 10.84 4.42
CA VAL A 106 1.77 9.85 4.24
C VAL A 106 1.48 9.17 5.56
N ASP A 107 0.21 9.14 5.95
CA ASP A 107 -0.25 8.40 7.11
C ASP A 107 -1.28 7.37 6.66
N LEU A 108 -1.10 6.16 7.14
CA LEU A 108 -1.98 5.05 6.79
C LEU A 108 -2.54 4.42 8.04
N VAL A 109 -3.86 4.28 8.09
CA VAL A 109 -4.53 3.52 9.15
C VAL A 109 -5.61 2.68 8.49
N GLY A 110 -5.90 1.54 9.12
CA GLY A 110 -6.94 0.70 8.56
C GLY A 110 -7.23 -0.51 9.39
N THR A 111 -8.14 -1.32 8.87
CA THR A 111 -8.54 -2.56 9.53
C THR A 111 -8.58 -3.67 8.50
N GLU A 112 -8.35 -4.88 8.98
CA GLU A 112 -8.44 -6.07 8.17
C GLU A 112 -9.16 -7.14 8.97
N THR A 113 -10.17 -7.75 8.36
CA THR A 113 -10.91 -8.82 9.03
C THR A 113 -10.20 -10.15 8.83
N ALA A 114 -10.63 -11.15 9.58
CA ALA A 114 -10.08 -12.50 9.44
C ALA A 114 -10.34 -13.08 8.05
N GLU A 115 -11.39 -12.62 7.40
CA GLU A 115 -11.71 -13.08 6.05
C GLU A 115 -10.95 -12.34 4.97
N GLY A 116 -10.19 -11.32 5.34
CA GLY A 116 -9.38 -10.59 4.38
C GLY A 116 -10.03 -9.34 3.82
N ALA A 117 -11.14 -8.89 4.39
CA ALA A 117 -11.73 -7.62 4.01
C ALA A 117 -10.90 -6.49 4.60
N MET A 118 -10.57 -5.49 3.79
CA MET A 118 -9.68 -4.43 4.20
C MET A 118 -10.30 -3.07 3.98
N ASP A 119 -10.21 -2.22 5.00
CA ASP A 119 -10.61 -0.82 4.92
C ASP A 119 -9.40 0.02 5.30
N LEU A 120 -8.96 0.88 4.41
CA LEU A 120 -7.81 1.73 4.65
C LEU A 120 -8.17 3.19 4.48
N ALA A 121 -7.58 4.03 5.32
CA ALA A 121 -7.61 5.47 5.17
C ALA A 121 -6.17 5.93 5.05
N ILE A 122 -5.84 6.54 3.93
CA ILE A 122 -4.50 7.03 3.66
C ILE A 122 -4.58 8.54 3.48
N THR A 123 -3.86 9.27 4.31
CA THR A 123 -3.80 10.72 4.19
C THR A 123 -2.46 11.10 3.59
N VAL A 124 -2.52 11.72 2.42
CA VAL A 124 -1.33 12.20 1.74
C VAL A 124 -1.27 13.70 1.91
N GLY A 125 -0.34 14.17 2.74
CA GLY A 125 -0.17 15.61 2.95
C GLY A 125 0.88 16.14 2.00
N TRP A 126 0.43 16.72 0.92
CA TRP A 126 1.31 17.27 -0.10
C TRP A 126 1.96 18.53 0.46
N TYR A 127 3.29 18.52 0.59
CA TYR A 127 4.01 19.69 1.07
C TYR A 127 3.98 20.78 0.00
N THR A 128 3.35 21.89 0.32
CA THR A 128 3.17 22.95 -0.67
C THR A 128 4.38 23.86 -0.78
N ASP A 129 5.21 23.93 0.26
CA ASP A 129 6.39 24.78 0.29
C ASP A 129 7.67 24.00 0.53
N TYR A 130 7.71 22.77 0.05
CA TYR A 130 8.87 21.91 0.22
C TYR A 130 10.07 22.48 -0.54
N PRO A 131 11.27 22.46 0.00
CA PRO A 131 11.62 21.94 1.34
C PRO A 131 11.66 23.01 2.44
N ASP A 132 11.25 24.21 2.13
CA ASP A 132 11.43 25.34 3.04
C ASP A 132 10.50 25.28 4.23
N ASP A 133 9.29 24.77 4.05
CA ASP A 133 8.29 24.70 5.10
C ASP A 133 7.57 23.37 5.03
N LEU A 134 7.81 22.50 6.02
CA LEU A 134 7.19 21.20 6.07
C LEU A 134 5.91 21.19 6.90
N SER A 135 5.48 22.35 7.39
CA SER A 135 4.23 22.42 8.13
C SER A 135 3.04 22.73 7.23
N ALA A 136 3.28 23.25 6.04
CA ALA A 136 2.21 23.59 5.12
C ALA A 136 1.94 22.40 4.19
N THR A 137 0.78 21.78 4.37
CA THR A 137 0.40 20.63 3.55
C THR A 137 -1.00 20.80 2.99
N MET A 138 -1.20 20.22 1.81
CA MET A 138 -2.52 20.09 1.21
C MET A 138 -2.95 18.63 1.32
N PRO A 139 -4.00 18.34 2.08
CA PRO A 139 -4.37 16.95 2.31
C PRO A 139 -5.09 16.34 1.13
N ILE A 140 -4.67 15.13 0.80
CA ILE A 140 -5.36 14.29 -0.15
C ILE A 140 -5.78 13.05 0.63
N ASN A 141 -7.08 12.82 0.70
CA ASN A 141 -7.62 11.70 1.46
C ASN A 141 -7.96 10.57 0.53
N VAL A 142 -7.34 9.42 0.77
CA VAL A 142 -7.52 8.23 -0.05
C VAL A 142 -8.14 7.16 0.84
N THR A 143 -9.25 6.60 0.40
CA THR A 143 -9.85 5.46 1.10
C THR A 143 -9.86 4.27 0.17
N PHE A 144 -9.54 3.11 0.72
CA PHE A 144 -9.53 1.87 -0.03
C PHE A 144 -10.38 0.85 0.70
N LYS A 145 -11.28 0.22 -0.01
CA LYS A 145 -12.07 -0.89 0.52
C LYS A 145 -11.92 -2.06 -0.43
N GLY A 146 -11.39 -3.15 0.09
CA GLY A 146 -11.09 -4.27 -0.77
C GLY A 146 -11.14 -5.59 -0.05
N GLN A 147 -10.80 -6.62 -0.79
CA GLN A 147 -10.84 -7.98 -0.34
C GLN A 147 -9.55 -8.67 -0.74
N LYS A 148 -9.04 -9.49 0.15
CA LYS A 148 -7.85 -10.27 -0.12
C LYS A 148 -8.04 -11.08 -1.40
N TYR A 149 -7.10 -10.94 -2.29
CA TYR A 149 -7.12 -11.64 -3.57
C TYR A 149 -6.38 -12.95 -3.41
N ASP A 150 -7.08 -14.03 -3.64
CA ASP A 150 -6.48 -15.35 -3.53
C ASP A 150 -6.29 -15.93 -4.93
N SER A 151 -5.19 -15.53 -5.54
CA SER A 151 -4.89 -15.99 -6.89
C SER A 151 -4.59 -17.47 -6.95
N VAL A 152 -4.21 -18.04 -5.83
CA VAL A 152 -3.90 -19.46 -5.78
C VAL A 152 -5.12 -20.30 -6.11
N VAL A 153 -6.26 -19.85 -5.61
CA VAL A 153 -7.51 -20.58 -5.82
C VAL A 153 -7.89 -20.59 -7.29
N THR A 154 -7.63 -19.53 -7.98
CA THR A 154 -8.06 -19.42 -9.35
C THR A 154 -7.30 -20.36 -10.26
N GLU A 155 -6.19 -20.82 -9.83
CA GLU A 155 -5.53 -21.77 -10.66
C GLU A 155 -6.12 -23.13 -10.48
N TYR A 156 -6.33 -22.98 -10.52
CA TYR A 156 -6.43 -23.85 -10.89
C TYR A 156 -7.26 -24.39 -11.28
N PRO A 157 -7.29 -24.24 -11.25
CA PRO A 157 -7.77 -24.58 -11.74
C PRO A 157 -8.16 -24.98 -12.47
N GLY A 158 -8.45 -25.01 -12.30
CA GLY A 158 -8.77 -25.40 -12.84
C GLY A 158 -8.55 -25.73 -13.67
N LYS A 159 -8.27 -25.91 -13.74
CA LYS A 159 -8.07 -26.24 -14.48
C LYS A 159 -8.09 -26.94 -14.96
N LEU A 160 -8.24 -27.05 -14.72
CA LEU A 160 -8.38 -27.60 -15.03
C LEU A 160 -8.70 -28.03 -15.47
N ASP A 161 -8.82 -28.08 -15.47
CA ASP A 161 -9.24 -28.44 -15.83
C ASP A 161 -9.60 -28.63 -16.38
#